data_67770b7b91559eb398e50923a058f6a6
#
_entry.id   67770b7b91559eb398e50923a058f6a6
#
_cell.length_a   1.000
_cell.length_b   1.000
_cell.length_c   1.000
_cell.angle_alpha   90.00
_cell.angle_beta   90.00
_cell.angle_gamma   90.00
#
_symmetry.space_group_name_H-M   'P 1'
#
loop_
_entity.id
_entity.type
_entity.pdbx_description
1 polymer ?
#
loop_
_entity_poly.entity_id
_entity_poly.type
_entity_poly.pdbx_seq_one_letter_code
_entity_poly.pdbx_strand_id
1 'polypeptide(L)'
;MLDIGIVGLGAISQKAYLPYMRQLRGINWHLSTRNESVRQEVGQLFGCARLYRTVNELLEAKLDGVFIHAATKAHLELASLFLQKGIPVYMDKPLTEDFFSTRALYQLAKEHNTFLMAGFNRRFAPGVKRLSSLSTKCKVVVEKNDINRPGDKQFKLFDFFIHPLDTALFLADGRLVAGYFHYQLTDNDLLSQVSVTLRTEQTIISVAMNLQSGSRREVMEVQTPKETYQLENLESLRAYRGVDQEIKGFSAWDTTLSKRGFEAIVDSFLQAVKDGVNPVQPGTSLLSHWICHQICQSHEADGILDVCLPYIKE
;
A
#
# COMPACT_ATOMS: atom_id res chain seq x y z
N MET A 1 -23.83 -2.89 -14.14
CA MET A 1 -22.55 -3.46 -14.60
C MET A 1 -21.57 -2.30 -14.55
N LEU A 2 -20.37 -2.47 -13.99
CA LEU A 2 -19.37 -1.41 -13.89
C LEU A 2 -18.43 -1.47 -15.09
N ASP A 3 -18.05 -0.32 -15.64
CA ASP A 3 -17.02 -0.18 -16.67
C ASP A 3 -15.70 0.24 -16.01
N ILE A 4 -14.75 -0.70 -15.88
CA ILE A 4 -13.53 -0.52 -15.09
C ILE A 4 -12.28 -0.61 -15.98
N GLY A 5 -11.47 0.45 -15.93
CA GLY A 5 -10.17 0.51 -16.60
C GLY A 5 -9.06 -0.18 -15.82
N ILE A 6 -8.10 -0.78 -16.53
CA ILE A 6 -6.82 -1.24 -15.97
C ILE A 6 -5.70 -0.68 -16.84
N VAL A 7 -4.83 0.15 -16.24
CA VAL A 7 -3.64 0.71 -16.89
C VAL A 7 -2.40 0.04 -16.33
N GLY A 8 -1.60 -0.57 -17.22
CA GLY A 8 -0.40 -1.31 -16.83
C GLY A 8 -0.67 -2.77 -16.52
N LEU A 9 -0.32 -3.64 -17.47
CA LEU A 9 -0.48 -5.09 -17.38
C LEU A 9 0.89 -5.77 -17.16
N GLY A 10 1.75 -5.16 -16.32
CA GLY A 10 3.09 -5.64 -16.01
C GLY A 10 3.10 -6.76 -14.96
N ALA A 11 4.30 -7.10 -14.48
CA ALA A 11 4.52 -8.24 -13.59
C ALA A 11 3.67 -8.22 -12.32
N ILE A 12 3.55 -7.07 -11.62
CA ILE A 12 2.75 -6.97 -10.40
C ILE A 12 1.26 -7.15 -10.71
N SER A 13 0.77 -6.54 -11.78
CA SER A 13 -0.60 -6.66 -12.23
C SER A 13 -0.96 -8.14 -12.50
N GLN A 14 -0.16 -8.81 -13.32
CA GLN A 14 -0.37 -10.22 -13.69
C GLN A 14 -0.25 -11.17 -12.49
N LYS A 15 0.64 -10.88 -11.54
CA LYS A 15 0.87 -11.74 -10.38
C LYS A 15 -0.16 -11.54 -9.27
N ALA A 16 -0.55 -10.28 -8.99
CA ALA A 16 -1.24 -9.94 -7.76
C ALA A 16 -2.70 -9.49 -7.95
N TYR A 17 -3.08 -9.01 -9.12
CA TYR A 17 -4.40 -8.43 -9.35
C TYR A 17 -5.22 -9.18 -10.40
N LEU A 18 -4.68 -9.35 -11.61
CA LEU A 18 -5.43 -9.93 -12.73
C LEU A 18 -5.95 -11.35 -12.48
N PRO A 19 -5.26 -12.26 -11.75
CA PRO A 19 -5.78 -13.60 -11.48
C PRO A 19 -7.11 -13.59 -10.71
N TYR A 20 -7.31 -12.62 -9.83
CA TYR A 20 -8.57 -12.42 -9.13
C TYR A 20 -9.58 -11.64 -9.98
N MET A 21 -9.19 -10.50 -10.55
CA MET A 21 -10.06 -9.61 -11.32
C MET A 21 -10.78 -10.33 -12.46
N ARG A 22 -10.11 -11.21 -13.19
CA ARG A 22 -10.70 -11.97 -14.31
C ARG A 22 -11.81 -12.93 -13.90
N GLN A 23 -11.93 -13.27 -12.62
CA GLN A 23 -12.98 -14.14 -12.08
C GLN A 23 -14.25 -13.38 -11.68
N LEU A 24 -14.15 -12.05 -11.56
CA LEU A 24 -15.25 -11.19 -11.13
C LEU A 24 -16.29 -11.05 -12.24
N ARG A 25 -17.55 -11.12 -11.84
CA ARG A 25 -18.71 -10.98 -12.74
C ARG A 25 -19.33 -9.59 -12.59
N GLY A 26 -20.05 -9.15 -13.61
CA GLY A 26 -20.75 -7.87 -13.59
C GLY A 26 -19.86 -6.66 -13.83
N ILE A 27 -18.69 -6.87 -14.43
CA ILE A 27 -17.71 -5.84 -14.75
C ILE A 27 -17.36 -5.94 -16.25
N ASN A 28 -17.40 -4.80 -16.93
CA ASN A 28 -16.84 -4.63 -18.26
C ASN A 28 -15.39 -4.15 -18.09
N TRP A 29 -14.45 -5.00 -18.42
CA TRP A 29 -13.03 -4.67 -18.28
C TRP A 29 -12.50 -3.94 -19.51
N HIS A 30 -11.75 -2.86 -19.26
CA HIS A 30 -11.10 -2.03 -20.25
C HIS A 30 -9.58 -2.05 -19.99
N LEU A 31 -8.81 -2.79 -20.79
CA LEU A 31 -7.40 -3.06 -20.55
C LEU A 31 -6.50 -2.19 -21.42
N SER A 32 -5.56 -1.48 -20.80
CA SER A 32 -4.60 -0.64 -21.52
C SER A 32 -3.15 -0.94 -21.18
N THR A 33 -2.35 -1.25 -22.18
CA THR A 33 -0.89 -1.32 -22.12
C THR A 33 -0.28 -1.09 -23.49
N ARG A 34 0.90 -0.48 -23.53
CA ARG A 34 1.65 -0.23 -24.77
C ARG A 34 2.19 -1.50 -25.41
N ASN A 35 2.49 -2.52 -24.59
CA ASN A 35 3.00 -3.80 -25.09
C ASN A 35 1.86 -4.61 -25.72
N GLU A 36 1.93 -4.82 -27.04
CA GLU A 36 0.89 -5.47 -27.82
C GLU A 36 0.74 -6.95 -27.46
N SER A 37 1.83 -7.70 -27.34
CA SER A 37 1.76 -9.13 -27.00
C SER A 37 1.10 -9.36 -25.64
N VAL A 38 1.49 -8.57 -24.61
CA VAL A 38 0.89 -8.60 -23.28
C VAL A 38 -0.60 -8.20 -23.35
N ARG A 39 -0.96 -7.20 -24.14
CA ARG A 39 -2.35 -6.76 -24.29
C ARG A 39 -3.22 -7.86 -24.88
N GLN A 40 -2.76 -8.56 -25.90
CA GLN A 40 -3.49 -9.66 -26.52
C GLN A 40 -3.59 -10.87 -25.57
N GLU A 41 -2.49 -11.28 -24.97
CA GLU A 41 -2.44 -12.41 -24.03
C GLU A 41 -3.39 -12.18 -22.84
N VAL A 42 -3.28 -11.03 -22.18
CA VAL A 42 -4.14 -10.70 -21.03
C VAL A 42 -5.60 -10.54 -21.47
N GLY A 43 -5.83 -9.94 -22.64
CA GLY A 43 -7.18 -9.82 -23.23
C GLY A 43 -7.87 -11.18 -23.40
N GLN A 44 -7.16 -12.19 -23.89
CA GLN A 44 -7.67 -13.55 -24.01
C GLN A 44 -8.07 -14.16 -22.66
N LEU A 45 -7.27 -13.88 -21.60
CA LEU A 45 -7.58 -14.38 -20.25
C LEU A 45 -8.83 -13.72 -19.62
N PHE A 46 -9.19 -12.51 -20.06
CA PHE A 46 -10.38 -11.79 -19.62
C PHE A 46 -11.62 -12.02 -20.50
N GLY A 47 -11.44 -12.71 -21.62
CA GLY A 47 -12.52 -13.07 -22.54
C GLY A 47 -13.12 -11.87 -23.26
N CYS A 48 -14.12 -11.20 -22.68
CA CYS A 48 -14.85 -10.09 -23.31
C CYS A 48 -14.28 -8.70 -22.99
N ALA A 49 -13.03 -8.57 -22.55
CA ALA A 49 -12.43 -7.28 -22.24
C ALA A 49 -12.22 -6.44 -23.51
N ARG A 50 -12.39 -5.12 -23.38
CA ARG A 50 -12.03 -4.15 -24.43
C ARG A 50 -10.57 -3.78 -24.28
N LEU A 51 -9.83 -3.76 -25.39
CA LEU A 51 -8.38 -3.55 -25.43
C LEU A 51 -8.05 -2.19 -26.01
N TYR A 52 -7.19 -1.44 -25.32
CA TYR A 52 -6.75 -0.10 -25.70
C TYR A 52 -5.23 -0.07 -25.84
N ARG A 53 -4.75 0.50 -26.92
CA ARG A 53 -3.32 0.62 -27.20
C ARG A 53 -2.66 1.71 -26.36
N THR A 54 -3.41 2.78 -26.09
CA THR A 54 -2.94 3.94 -25.36
C THR A 54 -3.90 4.31 -24.24
N VAL A 55 -3.41 5.06 -23.26
CA VAL A 55 -4.24 5.61 -22.18
C VAL A 55 -5.23 6.64 -22.72
N ASN A 56 -4.84 7.40 -23.75
CA ASN A 56 -5.73 8.40 -24.38
C ASN A 56 -6.95 7.72 -25.02
N GLU A 57 -6.77 6.60 -25.71
CA GLU A 57 -7.90 5.82 -26.22
C GLU A 57 -8.81 5.32 -25.08
N LEU A 58 -8.21 4.88 -23.95
CA LEU A 58 -8.97 4.44 -22.78
C LEU A 58 -9.75 5.59 -22.12
N LEU A 59 -9.21 6.81 -22.10
CA LEU A 59 -9.84 8.00 -21.55
C LEU A 59 -11.11 8.44 -22.30
N GLU A 60 -11.30 7.99 -23.54
CA GLU A 60 -12.53 8.23 -24.32
C GLU A 60 -13.65 7.22 -23.97
N ALA A 61 -13.33 6.15 -23.26
CA ALA A 61 -14.33 5.24 -22.73
C ALA A 61 -15.02 5.85 -21.52
N LYS A 62 -16.32 5.57 -21.36
CA LYS A 62 -17.05 5.92 -20.14
C LYS A 62 -16.66 4.93 -19.06
N LEU A 63 -15.79 5.33 -18.16
CA LEU A 63 -15.31 4.51 -17.04
C LEU A 63 -15.94 4.95 -15.73
N ASP A 64 -16.34 3.98 -14.91
CA ASP A 64 -16.79 4.20 -13.53
C ASP A 64 -15.59 4.28 -12.56
N GLY A 65 -14.44 3.69 -12.91
CA GLY A 65 -13.20 3.72 -12.14
C GLY A 65 -12.03 3.12 -12.89
N VAL A 66 -10.81 3.34 -12.39
CA VAL A 66 -9.59 2.82 -13.02
C VAL A 66 -8.60 2.30 -12.00
N PHE A 67 -7.98 1.15 -12.29
CA PHE A 67 -6.81 0.62 -11.61
C PHE A 67 -5.54 1.02 -12.37
N ILE A 68 -4.55 1.57 -11.65
CA ILE A 68 -3.24 1.92 -12.20
C ILE A 68 -2.17 1.03 -11.55
N HIS A 69 -1.58 0.14 -12.34
CA HIS A 69 -0.50 -0.79 -11.97
C HIS A 69 0.76 -0.56 -12.81
N ALA A 70 0.93 0.66 -13.30
CA ALA A 70 2.09 1.06 -14.08
C ALA A 70 3.35 1.21 -13.19
N ALA A 71 4.49 1.53 -13.81
CA ALA A 71 5.69 1.89 -13.05
C ALA A 71 5.48 3.22 -12.29
N THR A 72 6.02 3.33 -11.07
CA THR A 72 5.82 4.49 -10.17
C THR A 72 6.12 5.84 -10.83
N LYS A 73 7.12 5.89 -11.70
CA LYS A 73 7.47 7.12 -12.46
C LYS A 73 6.34 7.65 -13.34
N ALA A 74 5.40 6.80 -13.76
CA ALA A 74 4.25 7.20 -14.57
C ALA A 74 2.98 7.48 -13.72
N HIS A 75 3.00 7.24 -12.43
CA HIS A 75 1.83 7.33 -11.56
C HIS A 75 1.23 8.73 -11.54
N LEU A 76 2.07 9.76 -11.35
CA LEU A 76 1.61 11.16 -11.28
C LEU A 76 0.85 11.57 -12.54
N GLU A 77 1.45 11.33 -13.73
CA GLU A 77 0.84 11.66 -15.01
C GLU A 77 -0.46 10.87 -15.23
N LEU A 78 -0.39 9.55 -15.09
CA LEU A 78 -1.54 8.67 -15.34
C LEU A 78 -2.72 8.97 -14.42
N ALA A 79 -2.48 9.10 -13.12
CA ALA A 79 -3.54 9.40 -12.17
C ALA A 79 -4.17 10.77 -12.43
N SER A 80 -3.36 11.79 -12.76
CA SER A 80 -3.87 13.13 -13.06
C SER A 80 -4.86 13.13 -14.24
N LEU A 81 -4.60 12.35 -15.29
CA LEU A 81 -5.49 12.25 -16.44
C LEU A 81 -6.90 11.76 -16.09
N PHE A 82 -6.99 10.74 -15.24
CA PHE A 82 -8.29 10.18 -14.82
C PHE A 82 -8.97 11.04 -13.76
N LEU A 83 -8.23 11.55 -12.78
CA LEU A 83 -8.76 12.42 -11.73
C LEU A 83 -9.36 13.70 -12.30
N GLN A 84 -8.70 14.33 -13.31
CA GLN A 84 -9.23 15.52 -14.02
C GLN A 84 -10.55 15.25 -14.74
N LYS A 85 -10.81 14.02 -15.13
CA LYS A 85 -12.11 13.60 -15.70
C LYS A 85 -13.14 13.18 -14.63
N GLY A 86 -12.82 13.33 -13.34
CA GLY A 86 -13.70 12.92 -12.25
C GLY A 86 -13.80 11.40 -12.06
N ILE A 87 -12.88 10.63 -12.64
CA ILE A 87 -12.90 9.17 -12.58
C ILE A 87 -12.16 8.72 -11.31
N PRO A 88 -12.77 7.91 -10.43
CA PRO A 88 -12.11 7.31 -9.28
C PRO A 88 -10.90 6.47 -9.67
N VAL A 89 -9.78 6.67 -8.97
CA VAL A 89 -8.51 6.00 -9.23
C VAL A 89 -8.11 5.11 -8.08
N TYR A 90 -7.85 3.84 -8.35
CA TYR A 90 -7.00 2.99 -7.54
C TYR A 90 -5.58 3.03 -8.09
N MET A 91 -4.60 3.27 -7.25
CA MET A 91 -3.21 3.28 -7.66
C MET A 91 -2.34 2.46 -6.73
N ASP A 92 -1.51 1.56 -7.29
CA ASP A 92 -0.59 0.75 -6.50
C ASP A 92 0.40 1.65 -5.73
N LYS A 93 0.93 1.13 -4.64
CA LYS A 93 1.91 1.84 -3.82
C LYS A 93 3.33 1.79 -4.45
N PRO A 94 4.20 2.77 -4.19
CA PRO A 94 3.85 4.07 -3.63
C PRO A 94 3.02 4.88 -4.63
N LEU A 95 2.24 5.83 -4.14
CA LEU A 95 1.49 6.72 -5.06
C LEU A 95 2.46 7.52 -5.92
N THR A 96 3.50 8.08 -5.30
CA THR A 96 4.69 8.64 -5.94
C THR A 96 5.90 8.46 -5.03
N GLU A 97 7.10 8.72 -5.52
CA GLU A 97 8.35 8.75 -4.73
C GLU A 97 8.64 10.15 -4.16
N ASP A 98 7.61 11.01 -4.09
CA ASP A 98 7.67 12.36 -3.53
C ASP A 98 6.35 12.70 -2.81
N PHE A 99 6.48 13.23 -1.59
CA PHE A 99 5.31 13.60 -0.78
C PHE A 99 4.46 14.69 -1.43
N PHE A 100 5.09 15.72 -1.99
CA PHE A 100 4.34 16.87 -2.55
C PHE A 100 3.54 16.47 -3.78
N SER A 101 4.09 15.61 -4.64
CA SER A 101 3.38 15.01 -5.78
C SER A 101 2.22 14.12 -5.32
N THR A 102 2.43 13.29 -4.28
CA THR A 102 1.35 12.48 -3.70
C THR A 102 0.21 13.35 -3.18
N ARG A 103 0.54 14.43 -2.47
CA ARG A 103 -0.45 15.38 -1.94
C ARG A 103 -1.20 16.10 -3.06
N ALA A 104 -0.49 16.54 -4.11
CA ALA A 104 -1.11 17.17 -5.27
C ALA A 104 -2.17 16.27 -5.94
N LEU A 105 -1.92 14.97 -6.02
CA LEU A 105 -2.92 14.01 -6.54
C LEU A 105 -4.18 13.92 -5.66
N TYR A 106 -4.04 13.93 -4.34
CA TYR A 106 -5.20 13.96 -3.45
C TYR A 106 -5.99 15.28 -3.54
N GLN A 107 -5.27 16.39 -3.69
CA GLN A 107 -5.90 17.70 -3.90
C GLN A 107 -6.66 17.71 -5.24
N LEU A 108 -6.04 17.23 -6.31
CA LEU A 108 -6.68 17.11 -7.63
C LEU A 108 -7.95 16.25 -7.58
N ALA A 109 -7.90 15.13 -6.87
CA ALA A 109 -9.09 14.28 -6.69
C ALA A 109 -10.23 15.04 -6.00
N LYS A 110 -9.92 15.83 -4.95
CA LYS A 110 -10.89 16.66 -4.25
C LYS A 110 -11.49 17.74 -5.16
N GLU A 111 -10.66 18.43 -5.94
CA GLU A 111 -11.08 19.48 -6.87
C GLU A 111 -12.05 18.98 -7.95
N HIS A 112 -11.87 17.72 -8.37
CA HIS A 112 -12.71 17.10 -9.39
C HIS A 112 -13.82 16.19 -8.82
N ASN A 113 -14.15 16.32 -7.51
CA ASN A 113 -15.20 15.57 -6.82
C ASN A 113 -15.10 14.04 -7.02
N THR A 114 -13.88 13.52 -6.98
CA THR A 114 -13.56 12.10 -7.09
C THR A 114 -12.59 11.68 -6.00
N PHE A 115 -12.09 10.46 -6.05
CA PHE A 115 -11.12 9.99 -5.06
C PHE A 115 -9.94 9.22 -5.67
N LEU A 116 -8.83 9.25 -4.94
CA LEU A 116 -7.65 8.43 -5.15
C LEU A 116 -7.52 7.44 -3.99
N MET A 117 -7.58 6.14 -4.28
CA MET A 117 -7.38 5.08 -3.31
C MET A 117 -5.97 4.50 -3.43
N ALA A 118 -5.19 4.62 -2.35
CA ALA A 118 -3.83 4.07 -2.30
C ALA A 118 -3.84 2.54 -2.12
N GLY A 119 -3.03 1.84 -2.91
CA GLY A 119 -2.95 0.38 -2.98
C GLY A 119 -2.17 -0.28 -1.83
N PHE A 120 -2.41 0.08 -0.58
CA PHE A 120 -1.81 -0.55 0.58
C PHE A 120 -2.53 -1.86 0.95
N ASN A 121 -2.24 -2.91 0.19
CA ASN A 121 -2.90 -4.22 0.30
C ASN A 121 -2.89 -4.81 1.71
N ARG A 122 -1.85 -4.54 2.52
CA ARG A 122 -1.74 -5.08 3.88
C ARG A 122 -2.88 -4.66 4.79
N ARG A 123 -3.41 -3.46 4.64
CA ARG A 123 -4.59 -2.98 5.40
C ARG A 123 -5.83 -3.88 5.19
N PHE A 124 -5.87 -4.61 4.07
CA PHE A 124 -6.97 -5.49 3.67
C PHE A 124 -6.68 -6.97 3.92
N ALA A 125 -5.46 -7.32 4.32
CA ALA A 125 -5.09 -8.68 4.69
C ALA A 125 -5.87 -9.14 5.94
N PRO A 126 -6.48 -10.34 5.93
CA PRO A 126 -7.33 -10.80 7.04
C PRO A 126 -6.62 -10.78 8.40
N GLY A 127 -5.35 -11.22 8.45
CA GLY A 127 -4.54 -11.17 9.67
C GLY A 127 -4.33 -9.75 10.19
N VAL A 128 -4.05 -8.78 9.30
CA VAL A 128 -3.88 -7.36 9.67
C VAL A 128 -5.20 -6.74 10.10
N LYS A 129 -6.32 -7.03 9.44
CA LYS A 129 -7.66 -6.60 9.88
C LYS A 129 -7.99 -7.10 11.27
N ARG A 130 -7.61 -8.35 11.59
CA ARG A 130 -7.78 -8.87 12.95
C ARG A 130 -6.94 -8.10 13.97
N LEU A 131 -5.67 -7.78 13.64
CA LEU A 131 -4.83 -6.95 14.52
C LEU A 131 -5.40 -5.53 14.68
N SER A 132 -5.91 -4.94 13.62
CA SER A 132 -6.48 -3.58 13.69
C SER A 132 -7.75 -3.50 14.53
N SER A 133 -8.54 -4.58 14.62
CA SER A 133 -9.77 -4.64 15.42
C SER A 133 -9.54 -4.79 16.94
N LEU A 134 -8.30 -5.02 17.37
CA LEU A 134 -7.97 -5.08 18.80
C LEU A 134 -8.15 -3.69 19.42
N SER A 135 -8.68 -3.65 20.63
CA SER A 135 -8.80 -2.43 21.41
C SER A 135 -7.60 -2.25 22.36
N THR A 136 -7.33 -0.99 22.72
CA THR A 136 -6.30 -0.63 23.73
C THR A 136 -4.89 -1.11 23.36
N LYS A 137 -4.50 -0.94 22.10
CA LYS A 137 -3.16 -1.30 21.64
C LYS A 137 -2.11 -0.37 22.27
N CYS A 138 -1.26 -0.92 23.13
CA CYS A 138 -0.21 -0.15 23.82
C CYS A 138 1.13 -0.20 23.07
N LYS A 139 1.38 -1.23 22.28
CA LYS A 139 2.59 -1.34 21.46
C LYS A 139 2.30 -2.02 20.11
N VAL A 140 2.90 -1.50 19.07
CA VAL A 140 2.91 -2.08 17.71
C VAL A 140 4.34 -2.18 17.22
N VAL A 141 4.75 -3.36 16.76
CA VAL A 141 6.05 -3.61 16.13
C VAL A 141 5.80 -4.18 14.75
N VAL A 142 6.40 -3.58 13.72
CA VAL A 142 6.33 -4.10 12.35
C VAL A 142 7.72 -4.13 11.76
N GLU A 143 8.14 -5.30 11.34
CA GLU A 143 9.46 -5.51 10.74
C GLU A 143 9.32 -6.25 9.42
N LYS A 144 10.07 -5.80 8.40
CA LYS A 144 10.10 -6.45 7.09
C LYS A 144 11.52 -6.49 6.57
N ASN A 145 12.07 -7.70 6.44
CA ASN A 145 13.46 -7.94 6.05
C ASN A 145 13.58 -8.55 4.65
N ASP A 146 14.73 -8.36 4.02
CA ASP A 146 15.10 -9.01 2.77
C ASP A 146 16.56 -9.51 2.84
N ILE A 147 16.89 -10.49 1.98
CA ILE A 147 18.19 -11.19 1.98
C ILE A 147 19.16 -10.43 1.07
N ASN A 148 20.19 -9.80 1.68
CA ASN A 148 21.30 -9.16 0.99
C ASN A 148 20.90 -8.33 -0.24
N ARG A 149 19.98 -7.38 -0.05
CA ARG A 149 19.44 -6.51 -1.10
C ARG A 149 19.47 -5.01 -0.72
N PRO A 150 20.60 -4.45 -0.27
CA PRO A 150 20.76 -3.01 -0.16
C PRO A 150 20.45 -2.34 -1.50
N GLY A 151 20.11 -1.06 -1.50
CA GLY A 151 19.81 -0.36 -2.73
C GLY A 151 19.63 1.14 -2.54
N ASP A 152 19.31 1.83 -3.62
CA ASP A 152 19.06 3.27 -3.60
C ASP A 152 18.10 3.67 -2.48
N LYS A 153 18.48 4.70 -1.70
CA LYS A 153 17.75 5.11 -0.49
C LYS A 153 16.29 5.46 -0.80
N GLN A 154 16.06 6.27 -1.82
CA GLN A 154 14.70 6.70 -2.19
C GLN A 154 13.85 5.52 -2.62
N PHE A 155 14.37 4.69 -3.53
CA PHE A 155 13.67 3.49 -3.98
C PHE A 155 13.33 2.54 -2.84
N LYS A 156 14.28 2.26 -1.92
CA LYS A 156 14.05 1.35 -0.79
C LYS A 156 13.07 1.89 0.24
N LEU A 157 13.07 3.20 0.47
CA LEU A 157 12.09 3.83 1.36
C LEU A 157 10.68 3.76 0.77
N PHE A 158 10.49 4.16 -0.48
CA PHE A 158 9.15 4.26 -1.07
C PHE A 158 8.61 2.93 -1.62
N ASP A 159 9.47 2.00 -2.06
CA ASP A 159 8.97 0.71 -2.58
C ASP A 159 8.91 -0.40 -1.51
N PHE A 160 9.84 -0.42 -0.53
CA PHE A 160 9.91 -1.48 0.47
C PHE A 160 9.49 -1.03 1.87
N PHE A 161 10.12 0.02 2.40
CA PHE A 161 9.91 0.46 3.78
C PHE A 161 8.53 1.08 4.01
N ILE A 162 7.95 1.73 3.02
CA ILE A 162 6.61 2.30 3.14
C ILE A 162 5.54 1.25 3.53
N HIS A 163 5.75 -0.02 3.19
CA HIS A 163 4.83 -1.10 3.55
C HIS A 163 4.75 -1.37 5.07
N PRO A 164 5.86 -1.70 5.76
CA PRO A 164 5.81 -1.87 7.21
C PRO A 164 5.44 -0.58 7.93
N LEU A 165 5.87 0.58 7.43
CA LEU A 165 5.52 1.87 8.01
C LEU A 165 4.01 2.15 7.93
N ASP A 166 3.42 2.03 6.74
CA ASP A 166 1.97 2.22 6.54
C ASP A 166 1.14 1.24 7.37
N THR A 167 1.59 -0.02 7.43
CA THR A 167 0.91 -1.04 8.23
C THR A 167 0.95 -0.71 9.72
N ALA A 168 2.09 -0.26 10.24
CA ALA A 168 2.24 0.12 11.64
C ALA A 168 1.37 1.33 12.01
N LEU A 169 1.33 2.34 11.15
CA LEU A 169 0.45 3.50 11.30
C LEU A 169 -1.03 3.12 11.26
N PHE A 170 -1.41 2.18 10.40
CA PHE A 170 -2.77 1.65 10.33
C PHE A 170 -3.18 0.85 11.57
N LEU A 171 -2.24 0.15 12.19
CA LEU A 171 -2.50 -0.66 13.39
C LEU A 171 -2.57 0.16 14.68
N ALA A 172 -1.90 1.30 14.75
CA ALA A 172 -1.78 2.09 15.97
C ALA A 172 -3.09 2.79 16.36
N ASP A 173 -3.29 2.96 17.67
CA ASP A 173 -4.38 3.76 18.24
C ASP A 173 -3.88 5.17 18.59
N GLY A 174 -4.75 6.18 18.46
CA GLY A 174 -4.47 7.56 18.84
C GLY A 174 -3.70 8.36 17.77
N ARG A 175 -3.55 9.66 18.05
CA ARG A 175 -2.86 10.61 17.16
C ARG A 175 -1.35 10.58 17.41
N LEU A 176 -0.54 10.65 16.34
CA LEU A 176 0.92 10.76 16.43
C LEU A 176 1.33 12.07 17.17
N VAL A 177 2.32 11.92 18.05
CA VAL A 177 2.84 13.03 18.86
C VAL A 177 4.36 13.17 18.79
N ALA A 178 5.11 12.12 18.43
CA ALA A 178 6.56 12.17 18.26
C ALA A 178 7.05 11.07 17.32
N GLY A 179 8.20 11.29 16.71
CA GLY A 179 8.86 10.31 15.86
C GLY A 179 10.37 10.52 15.78
N TYR A 180 11.08 9.42 15.65
CA TYR A 180 12.53 9.35 15.42
C TYR A 180 12.83 8.34 14.35
N PHE A 181 13.88 8.59 13.57
CA PHE A 181 14.39 7.63 12.61
C PHE A 181 15.89 7.42 12.78
N HIS A 182 16.34 6.27 12.34
CA HIS A 182 17.73 5.95 12.13
C HIS A 182 17.85 5.07 10.88
N TYR A 183 18.87 5.31 10.04
CA TYR A 183 19.18 4.43 8.92
C TYR A 183 20.69 4.15 8.84
N GLN A 184 21.04 3.09 8.12
CA GLN A 184 22.44 2.74 7.83
C GLN A 184 22.60 2.57 6.32
N LEU A 185 23.73 3.06 5.82
CA LEU A 185 24.18 2.82 4.46
C LEU A 185 25.31 1.80 4.45
N THR A 186 25.51 1.15 3.33
CA THR A 186 26.71 0.37 3.05
C THR A 186 27.86 1.31 2.65
N ASP A 187 29.09 0.78 2.52
CA ASP A 187 30.26 1.54 2.03
C ASP A 187 30.06 2.14 0.62
N ASN A 188 29.07 1.67 -0.12
CA ASN A 188 28.68 2.17 -1.45
C ASN A 188 27.44 3.07 -1.42
N ASP A 189 27.13 3.70 -0.29
CA ASP A 189 25.99 4.59 -0.08
C ASP A 189 24.60 3.98 -0.38
N LEU A 190 24.47 2.66 -0.31
CA LEU A 190 23.20 1.98 -0.48
C LEU A 190 22.51 1.78 0.87
N LEU A 191 21.20 2.05 0.95
CA LEU A 191 20.41 1.79 2.16
C LEU A 191 20.45 0.31 2.50
N SER A 192 20.92 -0.01 3.70
CA SER A 192 20.98 -1.37 4.23
C SER A 192 19.97 -1.63 5.33
N GLN A 193 19.72 -0.63 6.17
CA GLN A 193 18.74 -0.73 7.27
C GLN A 193 18.06 0.61 7.50
N VAL A 194 16.82 0.56 7.98
CA VAL A 194 16.09 1.72 8.49
C VAL A 194 15.21 1.30 9.64
N SER A 195 15.16 2.11 10.68
CA SER A 195 14.26 1.98 11.81
C SER A 195 13.58 3.30 12.12
N VAL A 196 12.31 3.23 12.51
CA VAL A 196 11.49 4.37 12.91
C VAL A 196 10.78 4.01 14.21
N THR A 197 10.90 4.89 15.20
CA THR A 197 10.12 4.81 16.44
C THR A 197 9.14 5.97 16.46
N LEU A 198 7.86 5.67 16.56
CA LEU A 198 6.79 6.66 16.64
C LEU A 198 6.04 6.49 17.96
N ARG A 199 5.46 7.56 18.43
CA ARG A 199 4.58 7.54 19.60
C ARG A 199 3.29 8.25 19.27
N THR A 200 2.17 7.60 19.56
CA THR A 200 0.85 8.23 19.62
C THR A 200 0.52 8.58 21.07
N GLU A 201 -0.66 9.14 21.28
CA GLU A 201 -1.20 9.35 22.63
C GLU A 201 -1.40 8.03 23.41
N GLN A 202 -1.50 6.90 22.71
CA GLN A 202 -1.87 5.60 23.29
C GLN A 202 -0.89 4.48 22.96
N THR A 203 -0.23 4.52 21.80
CA THR A 203 0.57 3.40 21.28
C THR A 203 2.03 3.81 21.05
N ILE A 204 2.96 2.98 21.47
CA ILE A 204 4.37 3.04 21.05
C ILE A 204 4.53 2.16 19.81
N ILE A 205 5.14 2.71 18.77
CA ILE A 205 5.27 2.05 17.47
C ILE A 205 6.77 1.90 17.14
N SER A 206 7.17 0.68 16.77
CA SER A 206 8.51 0.40 16.25
C SER A 206 8.40 -0.20 14.86
N VAL A 207 9.05 0.40 13.89
CA VAL A 207 9.07 -0.06 12.50
C VAL A 207 10.50 -0.25 12.05
N ALA A 208 10.83 -1.40 11.45
CA ALA A 208 12.17 -1.64 10.96
C ALA A 208 12.17 -2.37 9.60
N MET A 209 13.25 -2.15 8.86
CA MET A 209 13.59 -2.90 7.66
C MET A 209 15.10 -3.18 7.66
N ASN A 210 15.46 -4.46 7.53
CA ASN A 210 16.84 -4.89 7.33
C ASN A 210 16.97 -5.56 5.96
N LEU A 211 17.77 -4.97 5.07
CA LEU A 211 18.02 -5.46 3.72
C LEU A 211 19.26 -6.38 3.64
N GLN A 212 19.94 -6.58 4.76
CA GLN A 212 21.09 -7.50 4.92
C GLN A 212 20.76 -8.61 5.93
N SER A 213 19.51 -9.04 5.96
CA SER A 213 19.05 -10.13 6.82
C SER A 213 19.40 -11.49 6.22
N GLY A 214 19.57 -12.49 7.09
CA GLY A 214 19.69 -13.89 6.67
C GLY A 214 18.38 -14.52 6.19
N SER A 215 17.26 -13.84 6.34
CA SER A 215 15.94 -14.35 5.96
C SER A 215 15.01 -13.26 5.42
N ARG A 216 14.14 -13.65 4.48
CA ARG A 216 13.03 -12.81 4.04
C ARG A 216 11.83 -13.04 4.96
N ARG A 217 11.67 -12.13 5.93
CA ARG A 217 10.65 -12.28 6.97
C ARG A 217 9.92 -10.96 7.18
N GLU A 218 8.59 -11.03 7.32
CA GLU A 218 7.73 -9.91 7.68
C GLU A 218 6.98 -10.28 8.96
N VAL A 219 7.16 -9.48 10.03
CA VAL A 219 6.56 -9.73 11.34
C VAL A 219 5.80 -8.49 11.79
N MET A 220 4.60 -8.70 12.30
CA MET A 220 3.79 -7.69 12.94
C MET A 220 3.42 -8.19 14.32
N GLU A 221 3.68 -7.39 15.34
CA GLU A 221 3.30 -7.69 16.70
C GLU A 221 2.46 -6.56 17.28
N VAL A 222 1.35 -6.90 17.89
CA VAL A 222 0.46 -5.96 18.60
C VAL A 222 0.27 -6.43 20.02
N GLN A 223 0.60 -5.57 20.98
CA GLN A 223 0.45 -5.81 22.40
C GLN A 223 -0.71 -4.98 22.96
N THR A 224 -1.56 -5.65 23.73
CA THR A 224 -2.61 -5.05 24.53
C THR A 224 -2.38 -5.44 26.01
N PRO A 225 -3.05 -4.81 26.99
CA PRO A 225 -2.93 -5.24 28.39
C PRO A 225 -3.35 -6.69 28.67
N LYS A 226 -4.11 -7.32 27.77
CA LYS A 226 -4.66 -8.67 27.95
C LYS A 226 -3.92 -9.74 27.17
N GLU A 227 -3.36 -9.41 26.01
CA GLU A 227 -2.79 -10.38 25.10
C GLU A 227 -1.81 -9.73 24.11
N THR A 228 -0.89 -10.54 23.59
CA THR A 228 0.03 -10.19 22.52
C THR A 228 -0.32 -11.02 21.29
N TYR A 229 -0.42 -10.37 20.14
CA TYR A 229 -0.60 -11.05 18.87
C TYR A 229 0.63 -10.85 18.00
N GLN A 230 1.07 -11.93 17.33
CA GLN A 230 2.15 -11.90 16.35
C GLN A 230 1.66 -12.50 15.02
N LEU A 231 1.74 -11.73 13.96
CA LEU A 231 1.45 -12.16 12.59
C LEU A 231 2.75 -12.25 11.81
N GLU A 232 3.06 -13.43 11.29
CA GLU A 232 4.27 -13.68 10.52
C GLU A 232 3.93 -13.95 9.04
N ASN A 233 4.61 -13.25 8.12
CA ASN A 233 4.49 -13.36 6.67
C ASN A 233 3.06 -13.23 6.12
N LEU A 234 2.15 -12.61 6.90
CA LEU A 234 0.71 -12.53 6.63
C LEU A 234 0.00 -13.91 6.62
N GLU A 235 0.63 -14.94 7.14
CA GLU A 235 0.14 -16.33 7.07
C GLU A 235 -0.05 -17.00 8.42
N SER A 236 0.80 -16.73 9.40
CA SER A 236 0.74 -17.37 10.72
C SER A 236 0.43 -16.33 11.78
N LEU A 237 -0.73 -16.46 12.41
CA LEU A 237 -1.15 -15.60 13.53
C LEU A 237 -1.05 -16.38 14.83
N ARG A 238 -0.27 -15.88 15.76
CA ARG A 238 -0.14 -16.41 17.13
C ARG A 238 -0.72 -15.42 18.13
N ALA A 239 -1.45 -15.93 19.12
CA ALA A 239 -1.95 -15.15 20.25
C ALA A 239 -1.34 -15.71 21.53
N TYR A 240 -0.83 -14.82 22.38
CA TYR A 240 -0.23 -15.16 23.68
C TYR A 240 -1.07 -14.52 24.79
N ARG A 241 -1.48 -15.33 25.78
CA ARG A 241 -2.23 -14.89 26.97
C ARG A 241 -1.55 -15.46 28.21
N GLY A 242 -0.82 -14.63 28.96
CA GLY A 242 0.02 -15.13 30.05
C GLY A 242 1.06 -16.10 29.51
N VAL A 243 0.98 -17.36 29.91
CA VAL A 243 1.87 -18.45 29.46
C VAL A 243 1.29 -19.26 28.30
N ASP A 244 0.02 -19.06 27.97
CA ASP A 244 -0.67 -19.81 26.93
C ASP A 244 -0.41 -19.24 25.53
N GLN A 245 -0.32 -20.13 24.54
CA GLN A 245 -0.17 -19.79 23.15
C GLN A 245 -1.25 -20.48 22.30
N GLU A 246 -1.91 -19.71 21.44
CA GLU A 246 -2.85 -20.20 20.43
C GLU A 246 -2.33 -19.86 19.04
N ILE A 247 -2.31 -20.83 18.11
CA ILE A 247 -1.96 -20.60 16.71
C ILE A 247 -3.25 -20.59 15.91
N LYS A 248 -3.46 -19.51 15.13
CA LYS A 248 -4.59 -19.35 14.21
C LYS A 248 -4.06 -19.38 12.79
N GLY A 249 -4.35 -20.44 12.09
CA GLY A 249 -3.99 -20.63 10.68
C GLY A 249 -5.07 -20.13 9.73
N PHE A 250 -4.74 -20.19 8.45
CA PHE A 250 -5.67 -20.04 7.36
C PHE A 250 -6.21 -21.39 6.90
N SER A 251 -7.36 -21.38 6.21
CA SER A 251 -7.86 -22.56 5.52
C SER A 251 -6.90 -23.01 4.41
N ALA A 252 -6.87 -24.31 4.13
CA ALA A 252 -6.12 -24.85 3.00
C ALA A 252 -6.59 -24.29 1.64
N TRP A 253 -7.80 -23.73 1.58
CA TRP A 253 -8.40 -23.14 0.40
C TRP A 253 -8.14 -21.63 0.25
N ASP A 254 -7.58 -20.99 1.28
CA ASP A 254 -7.25 -19.57 1.20
C ASP A 254 -6.06 -19.35 0.27
N THR A 255 -6.27 -18.51 -0.75
CA THR A 255 -5.24 -18.19 -1.72
C THR A 255 -4.16 -17.26 -1.12
N THR A 256 -2.97 -17.26 -1.71
CA THR A 256 -1.93 -16.26 -1.35
C THR A 256 -2.44 -14.84 -1.57
N LEU A 257 -3.26 -14.59 -2.58
CA LEU A 257 -3.82 -13.27 -2.87
C LEU A 257 -4.80 -12.83 -1.80
N SER A 258 -5.67 -13.75 -1.33
CA SER A 258 -6.58 -13.50 -0.20
C SER A 258 -5.82 -13.19 1.08
N LYS A 259 -4.86 -14.04 1.49
CA LYS A 259 -4.04 -13.86 2.70
C LYS A 259 -3.31 -12.53 2.72
N ARG A 260 -2.84 -12.08 1.55
CA ARG A 260 -2.11 -10.81 1.39
C ARG A 260 -3.01 -9.60 1.16
N GLY A 261 -4.34 -9.77 1.13
CA GLY A 261 -5.33 -8.71 1.01
C GLY A 261 -5.54 -8.15 -0.40
N PHE A 262 -5.00 -8.80 -1.45
CA PHE A 262 -5.17 -8.32 -2.82
C PHE A 262 -6.60 -8.50 -3.34
N GLU A 263 -7.27 -9.60 -2.98
CA GLU A 263 -8.66 -9.82 -3.34
C GLU A 263 -9.55 -8.78 -2.65
N ALA A 264 -9.41 -8.64 -1.34
CA ALA A 264 -10.22 -7.72 -0.54
C ALA A 264 -10.01 -6.24 -0.90
N ILE A 265 -8.81 -5.81 -1.32
CA ILE A 265 -8.58 -4.42 -1.72
C ILE A 265 -9.22 -4.13 -3.09
N VAL A 266 -9.23 -5.10 -4.01
CA VAL A 266 -9.93 -4.98 -5.30
C VAL A 266 -11.43 -4.83 -5.05
N ASP A 267 -12.04 -5.72 -4.24
CA ASP A 267 -13.46 -5.63 -3.90
C ASP A 267 -13.81 -4.31 -3.23
N SER A 268 -12.94 -3.84 -2.32
CA SER A 268 -13.13 -2.57 -1.62
C SER A 268 -13.10 -1.37 -2.56
N PHE A 269 -12.24 -1.36 -3.58
CA PHE A 269 -12.24 -0.31 -4.59
C PHE A 269 -13.49 -0.37 -5.47
N LEU A 270 -13.89 -1.55 -5.93
CA LEU A 270 -15.13 -1.72 -6.72
C LEU A 270 -16.38 -1.30 -5.95
N GLN A 271 -16.41 -1.55 -4.64
CA GLN A 271 -17.49 -1.07 -3.79
C GLN A 271 -17.41 0.45 -3.60
N ALA A 272 -16.21 1.01 -3.37
CA ALA A 272 -15.99 2.44 -3.27
C ALA A 272 -16.44 3.22 -4.51
N VAL A 273 -16.24 2.65 -5.71
CA VAL A 273 -16.74 3.22 -6.98
C VAL A 273 -18.28 3.32 -6.99
N LYS A 274 -18.99 2.33 -6.41
CA LYS A 274 -20.46 2.35 -6.33
C LYS A 274 -20.98 3.35 -5.30
N ASP A 275 -20.30 3.42 -4.15
CA ASP A 275 -20.76 4.18 -2.99
C ASP A 275 -20.23 5.62 -2.97
N GLY A 276 -19.21 5.93 -3.79
CA GLY A 276 -18.52 7.21 -3.78
C GLY A 276 -17.64 7.44 -2.53
N VAL A 277 -17.33 6.39 -1.75
CA VAL A 277 -16.61 6.51 -0.46
C VAL A 277 -15.28 5.78 -0.51
N ASN A 278 -14.18 6.54 -0.42
CA ASN A 278 -12.83 5.96 -0.36
C ASN A 278 -12.61 5.24 1.00
N PRO A 279 -12.35 3.93 1.02
CA PRO A 279 -12.08 3.18 2.25
C PRO A 279 -10.69 3.44 2.85
N VAL A 280 -9.79 4.07 2.09
CA VAL A 280 -8.44 4.45 2.53
C VAL A 280 -8.40 5.96 2.74
N GLN A 281 -8.40 6.39 4.01
CA GLN A 281 -8.34 7.80 4.37
C GLN A 281 -7.06 8.46 3.82
N PRO A 282 -7.15 9.55 3.04
CA PRO A 282 -6.00 10.23 2.43
C PRO A 282 -4.90 10.60 3.44
N GLY A 283 -5.29 11.13 4.61
CA GLY A 283 -4.35 11.55 5.64
C GLY A 283 -3.42 10.45 6.13
N THR A 284 -3.91 9.20 6.24
CA THR A 284 -3.09 8.06 6.68
C THR A 284 -2.10 7.62 5.61
N SER A 285 -2.47 7.69 4.33
CA SER A 285 -1.55 7.41 3.21
C SER A 285 -0.52 8.53 3.03
N LEU A 286 -0.93 9.78 3.20
CA LEU A 286 -0.03 10.94 3.16
C LEU A 286 1.02 10.88 4.26
N LEU A 287 0.65 10.41 5.45
CA LEU A 287 1.57 10.35 6.58
C LEU A 287 2.72 9.36 6.36
N SER A 288 2.45 8.19 5.79
CA SER A 288 3.51 7.23 5.42
C SER A 288 4.45 7.79 4.35
N HIS A 289 3.93 8.50 3.34
CA HIS A 289 4.75 9.19 2.34
C HIS A 289 5.55 10.34 2.95
N TRP A 290 4.95 11.12 3.89
CA TRP A 290 5.63 12.22 4.58
C TRP A 290 6.82 11.75 5.40
N ILE A 291 6.68 10.68 6.17
CA ILE A 291 7.78 10.09 6.94
C ILE A 291 8.88 9.56 6.01
N CYS A 292 8.53 8.82 4.95
CA CYS A 292 9.51 8.37 3.97
C CYS A 292 10.24 9.55 3.30
N HIS A 293 9.52 10.62 2.97
CA HIS A 293 10.10 11.83 2.38
C HIS A 293 11.12 12.49 3.30
N GLN A 294 10.80 12.70 4.58
CA GLN A 294 11.72 13.28 5.55
C GLN A 294 13.01 12.44 5.67
N ILE A 295 12.90 11.13 5.82
CA ILE A 295 14.07 10.24 5.90
C ILE A 295 14.88 10.30 4.60
N CYS A 296 14.21 10.35 3.45
CA CYS A 296 14.86 10.44 2.14
C CYS A 296 15.66 11.73 1.98
N GLN A 297 15.11 12.87 2.42
CA GLN A 297 15.73 14.19 2.31
C GLN A 297 16.78 14.46 3.39
N SER A 298 16.82 13.67 4.46
CA SER A 298 17.83 13.84 5.51
C SER A 298 19.22 13.48 5.03
N HIS A 299 20.19 14.33 5.34
CA HIS A 299 21.62 14.07 5.20
C HIS A 299 22.22 13.37 6.43
N GLU A 300 21.52 13.43 7.57
CA GLU A 300 21.90 12.76 8.80
C GLU A 300 21.29 11.37 8.86
N ALA A 301 22.05 10.43 9.40
CA ALA A 301 21.64 9.03 9.52
C ALA A 301 20.55 8.80 10.57
N ASP A 302 20.30 9.79 11.42
CA ASP A 302 19.25 9.78 12.44
C ASP A 302 18.63 11.16 12.60
N GLY A 303 17.46 11.23 13.20
CA GLY A 303 16.79 12.51 13.42
C GLY A 303 15.39 12.41 13.98
N ILE A 304 14.84 13.58 14.29
CA ILE A 304 13.47 13.77 14.72
C ILE A 304 12.59 13.89 13.48
N LEU A 305 11.42 13.25 13.51
CA LEU A 305 10.41 13.34 12.47
C LEU A 305 9.34 14.35 12.85
N ASP A 306 9.00 15.23 11.91
CA ASP A 306 7.76 15.99 12.00
C ASP A 306 6.59 15.03 11.69
N VAL A 307 5.80 14.74 12.71
CA VAL A 307 4.65 13.84 12.61
C VAL A 307 3.35 14.55 12.22
N CYS A 308 3.41 15.87 12.04
CA CYS A 308 2.32 16.67 11.47
C CYS A 308 2.48 16.78 9.96
N LEU A 309 1.40 16.58 9.21
CA LEU A 309 1.43 16.86 7.77
C LEU A 309 1.64 18.37 7.56
N PRO A 310 2.57 18.77 6.68
CA PRO A 310 2.83 20.19 6.45
C PRO A 310 1.58 20.88 5.91
N TYR A 311 1.20 21.95 6.60
CA TYR A 311 0.15 22.87 6.13
C TYR A 311 0.63 23.58 4.86
N ILE A 312 -0.21 23.61 3.83
CA ILE A 312 -0.10 24.65 2.81
C ILE A 312 -1.03 25.78 3.24
N LYS A 313 -0.51 27.01 3.27
CA LYS A 313 -1.39 28.16 3.15
C LYS A 313 -2.09 28.04 1.79
N GLU A 314 -3.42 27.96 1.82
CA GLU A 314 -4.29 28.05 0.64
C GLU A 314 -4.01 29.35 -0.12
#